data_c1e70289669690151a3b387a110e4deb
#
_entry.id   c1e70289669690151a3b387a110e4deb
#
_cell.length_a   1.000
_cell.length_b   1.000
_cell.length_c   1.000
_cell.angle_alpha   90.00
_cell.angle_beta   90.00
_cell.angle_gamma   90.00
#
_symmetry.space_group_name_H-M   'P 1'
#
loop_
_entity.id
_entity.type
_entity.pdbx_description
1 polymer ?
#
loop_
_entity_poly.entity_id
_entity_poly.type
_entity_poly.pdbx_seq_one_letter_code
_entity_poly.pdbx_strand_id
1 'polypeptide(L)'
;RDVERSRGLGDVYKRQDNDSLVYFNSSDSLDFTEPIEFRIYANDGIAYRAYKISVNVHKEDPDSINWYNAGSNPAFTSMAAMKSVAFKDRLFVFGTDRSNTSVYSVSLDAPGTWTELSTDNGATFDANAYASVVAKGDSLYTISGGRMMRSYDGNNWTSYDIQGNTAPIKLIAAGRSRLYGIDASGQIVSSEYSNHAWTVDAISEDVSMLPDENIGYGSFALTTDDTSERIIIAGNRSLSSNQEDSVAMVWSKIEEYSTNSERHSWMFCNEDNGYNLPRLANLKMLAYGDVLIALGGQGEGTSTAEAFSAFYVSEDNGLTWHDDDKYYMPEGFDNAESDVFTMTVDENNYLWIVCGGTGTVWRGRVNRLGWEENQTSFTE
;
A
#
# COMPACT_ATOMS: atom_id res chain seq x y z
N ARG A 1 0.97 22.44 17.39
CA ARG A 1 1.35 23.80 16.93
C ARG A 1 0.20 24.81 16.96
N ASP A 2 -1.05 24.39 17.18
CA ASP A 2 -2.22 25.30 17.24
C ASP A 2 -2.57 25.81 18.64
N VAL A 3 -1.87 25.37 19.67
CA VAL A 3 -2.09 25.86 21.05
C VAL A 3 -1.53 27.29 21.28
N GLU A 4 -0.70 27.81 20.39
CA GLU A 4 -0.13 29.16 20.54
C GLU A 4 -1.00 30.28 19.95
N ARG A 5 -2.06 29.99 19.19
CA ARG A 5 -2.91 31.03 18.60
C ARG A 5 -4.12 31.45 19.44
N SER A 6 -4.44 30.72 20.51
CA SER A 6 -5.54 31.09 21.44
C SER A 6 -5.07 31.84 22.70
N ARG A 7 -3.85 32.40 22.72
CA ARG A 7 -3.42 33.32 23.78
C ARG A 7 -4.00 34.72 23.63
N GLY A 8 -5.31 34.76 23.44
CA GLY A 8 -6.11 35.98 23.52
C GLY A 8 -6.96 35.95 24.76
N LEU A 9 -6.50 36.65 25.81
CA LEU A 9 -7.33 37.13 26.91
C LEU A 9 -8.32 36.14 27.57
N GLY A 10 -7.80 35.34 28.53
CA GLY A 10 -8.67 34.99 29.66
C GLY A 10 -9.32 33.62 29.68
N ASP A 11 -8.87 32.61 28.93
CA ASP A 11 -9.39 31.24 29.09
C ASP A 11 -8.86 30.61 30.37
N VAL A 12 -9.75 30.40 31.32
CA VAL A 12 -9.42 29.74 32.59
C VAL A 12 -9.85 28.28 32.51
N TYR A 13 -8.87 27.40 32.55
CA TYR A 13 -9.09 25.96 32.58
C TYR A 13 -9.24 25.48 34.03
N LYS A 14 -10.34 24.78 34.35
CA LYS A 14 -10.54 24.12 35.63
C LYS A 14 -10.84 22.66 35.41
N ARG A 15 -10.23 21.77 36.19
CA ARG A 15 -10.58 20.35 36.26
C ARG A 15 -11.45 20.07 37.47
N GLN A 16 -12.30 19.06 37.39
CA GLN A 16 -13.03 18.54 38.51
C GLN A 16 -12.15 17.51 39.26
N ASP A 17 -11.95 17.74 40.56
CA ASP A 17 -11.25 16.83 41.45
C ASP A 17 -12.09 16.65 42.71
N ASN A 18 -12.56 15.41 43.01
CA ASN A 18 -13.37 15.07 44.20
C ASN A 18 -14.48 16.10 44.50
N ASP A 19 -15.34 16.41 43.51
CA ASP A 19 -16.44 17.39 43.60
C ASP A 19 -16.02 18.87 43.73
N SER A 20 -14.74 19.17 43.65
CA SER A 20 -14.22 20.54 43.61
C SER A 20 -13.61 20.89 42.26
N LEU A 21 -13.71 22.16 41.88
CA LEU A 21 -13.06 22.67 40.67
C LEU A 21 -11.68 23.25 40.99
N VAL A 22 -10.63 22.69 40.42
CA VAL A 22 -9.26 23.11 40.61
C VAL A 22 -8.74 23.72 39.31
N TYR A 23 -7.98 24.80 39.40
CA TYR A 23 -7.32 25.38 38.24
C TYR A 23 -6.31 24.38 37.67
N PHE A 24 -6.38 24.16 36.37
CA PHE A 24 -5.44 23.29 35.65
C PHE A 24 -4.20 24.05 35.24
N ASN A 25 -3.03 23.51 35.54
CA ASN A 25 -1.74 23.97 35.04
C ASN A 25 -1.18 22.92 34.07
N SER A 26 -0.65 23.33 32.93
CA SER A 26 -0.07 22.44 31.93
C SER A 26 1.13 21.60 32.44
N SER A 27 1.69 21.95 33.60
CA SER A 27 2.73 21.15 34.26
C SER A 27 2.19 20.11 35.26
N ASP A 28 0.87 20.06 35.48
CA ASP A 28 0.26 19.08 36.39
C ASP A 28 0.27 17.70 35.79
N SER A 29 0.66 16.70 36.57
CA SER A 29 0.41 15.31 36.25
C SER A 29 -1.02 14.94 36.57
N LEU A 30 -1.73 14.31 35.63
CA LEU A 30 -3.13 13.92 35.79
C LEU A 30 -3.26 12.40 35.80
N ASP A 31 -4.12 11.89 36.68
CA ASP A 31 -4.48 10.48 36.70
C ASP A 31 -5.74 10.25 35.85
N PHE A 32 -5.58 9.61 34.69
CA PHE A 32 -6.66 9.25 33.77
C PHE A 32 -7.15 7.81 33.94
N THR A 33 -6.96 7.19 35.11
CA THR A 33 -7.59 5.90 35.42
C THR A 33 -9.11 5.97 35.37
N GLU A 34 -9.67 7.15 35.60
CA GLU A 34 -11.05 7.51 35.38
C GLU A 34 -11.17 8.77 34.50
N PRO A 35 -12.28 8.93 33.76
CA PRO A 35 -12.45 10.12 32.93
C PRO A 35 -12.46 11.42 33.74
N ILE A 36 -11.73 12.42 33.30
CA ILE A 36 -11.63 13.73 33.95
C ILE A 36 -12.48 14.75 33.20
N GLU A 37 -13.27 15.55 33.93
CA GLU A 37 -14.01 16.69 33.38
C GLU A 37 -13.17 17.97 33.46
N PHE A 38 -12.99 18.61 32.30
CA PHE A 38 -12.39 19.93 32.18
C PHE A 38 -13.46 20.97 31.84
N ARG A 39 -13.44 22.12 32.50
CA ARG A 39 -14.31 23.27 32.18
C ARG A 39 -13.49 24.43 31.68
N ILE A 40 -13.83 24.91 30.50
CA ILE A 40 -13.25 26.12 29.91
C ILE A 40 -14.23 27.25 30.16
N TYR A 41 -13.82 28.25 30.89
CA TYR A 41 -14.67 29.38 31.24
C TYR A 41 -14.44 30.54 30.27
N ALA A 42 -15.55 31.20 29.90
CA ALA A 42 -15.51 32.45 29.18
C ALA A 42 -14.93 33.58 30.08
N ASN A 43 -14.63 34.73 29.48
CA ASN A 43 -14.05 35.88 30.18
C ASN A 43 -14.96 36.45 31.29
N ASP A 44 -16.26 36.15 31.28
CA ASP A 44 -17.21 36.54 32.32
C ASP A 44 -17.08 35.70 33.61
N GLY A 45 -16.30 34.59 33.53
CA GLY A 45 -16.10 33.67 34.64
C GLY A 45 -17.34 32.86 35.04
N ILE A 46 -18.47 32.99 34.31
CA ILE A 46 -19.78 32.36 34.59
C ILE A 46 -20.10 31.30 33.55
N ALA A 47 -20.07 31.67 32.27
CA ALA A 47 -20.31 30.73 31.19
C ALA A 47 -19.11 29.78 31.01
N TYR A 48 -19.39 28.49 30.87
CA TYR A 48 -18.32 27.51 30.60
C TYR A 48 -18.81 26.43 29.65
N ARG A 49 -17.82 25.76 29.01
CA ARG A 49 -18.04 24.53 28.25
C ARG A 49 -17.31 23.40 28.98
N ALA A 50 -17.99 22.28 29.20
CA ALA A 50 -17.42 21.10 29.84
C ALA A 50 -16.96 20.07 28.80
N TYR A 51 -15.79 19.48 29.03
CA TYR A 51 -15.21 18.41 28.21
C TYR A 51 -14.88 17.24 29.14
N LYS A 52 -15.37 16.05 28.81
CA LYS A 52 -15.02 14.83 29.50
C LYS A 52 -13.92 14.11 28.70
N ILE A 53 -12.74 13.98 29.27
CA ILE A 53 -11.59 13.34 28.64
C ILE A 53 -11.39 11.97 29.26
N SER A 54 -11.39 10.93 28.42
CA SER A 54 -11.02 9.55 28.77
C SER A 54 -9.75 9.18 28.03
N VAL A 55 -8.83 8.51 28.69
CA VAL A 55 -7.61 8.00 28.06
C VAL A 55 -7.68 6.47 28.06
N ASN A 56 -7.72 5.88 26.88
CA ASN A 56 -7.59 4.44 26.71
C ASN A 56 -6.12 4.12 26.48
N VAL A 57 -5.55 3.31 27.36
CA VAL A 57 -4.18 2.82 27.21
C VAL A 57 -4.23 1.45 26.57
N HIS A 58 -3.68 1.33 25.37
CA HIS A 58 -3.47 0.02 24.74
C HIS A 58 -2.44 -0.78 25.54
N LYS A 59 -2.72 -2.07 25.76
CA LYS A 59 -1.85 -2.98 26.49
C LYS A 59 -0.94 -3.81 25.59
N GLU A 60 -1.19 -3.72 24.27
CA GLU A 60 -0.41 -4.40 23.25
C GLU A 60 0.74 -3.52 22.81
N ASP A 61 1.86 -4.14 22.45
CA ASP A 61 2.98 -3.43 21.83
C ASP A 61 2.52 -2.83 20.49
N PRO A 62 2.63 -1.51 20.29
CA PRO A 62 2.15 -0.83 19.09
C PRO A 62 2.83 -1.33 17.81
N ASP A 63 4.08 -1.72 17.91
CA ASP A 63 4.92 -2.10 16.77
C ASP A 63 4.95 -3.61 16.50
N SER A 64 4.30 -4.43 17.34
CA SER A 64 4.16 -5.87 17.08
C SER A 64 3.16 -6.14 15.96
N ILE A 65 3.49 -7.13 15.11
CA ILE A 65 2.58 -7.65 14.10
C ILE A 65 1.98 -8.97 14.56
N ASN A 66 0.65 -9.07 14.54
CA ASN A 66 -0.06 -10.30 14.88
C ASN A 66 -0.44 -11.05 13.61
N TRP A 67 0.14 -12.24 13.42
CA TRP A 67 -0.11 -13.08 12.27
C TRP A 67 -1.13 -14.18 12.55
N TYR A 68 -1.97 -14.46 11.55
CA TYR A 68 -2.97 -15.52 11.56
C TYR A 68 -2.86 -16.34 10.27
N ASN A 69 -2.96 -17.67 10.40
CA ASN A 69 -3.16 -18.51 9.24
C ASN A 69 -4.61 -18.36 8.77
N ALA A 70 -4.80 -17.79 7.60
CA ALA A 70 -6.09 -17.51 6.98
C ALA A 70 -6.58 -18.66 6.07
N GLY A 71 -6.01 -19.86 6.22
CA GLY A 71 -6.35 -21.03 5.44
C GLY A 71 -5.39 -21.31 4.28
N SER A 72 -5.84 -22.07 3.32
CA SER A 72 -5.06 -22.44 2.13
C SER A 72 -5.92 -22.68 0.93
N ASN A 73 -5.33 -22.57 -0.27
CA ASN A 73 -5.95 -23.01 -1.52
C ASN A 73 -4.92 -23.80 -2.35
N PRO A 74 -5.13 -25.11 -2.58
CA PRO A 74 -4.21 -25.93 -3.34
C PRO A 74 -3.99 -25.47 -4.78
N ALA A 75 -4.92 -24.72 -5.37
CA ALA A 75 -4.76 -24.17 -6.72
C ALA A 75 -3.55 -23.23 -6.84
N PHE A 76 -3.15 -22.56 -5.76
CA PHE A 76 -2.00 -21.65 -5.79
C PHE A 76 -0.67 -22.38 -5.99
N THR A 77 -0.56 -23.67 -5.61
CA THR A 77 0.69 -24.44 -5.77
C THR A 77 1.04 -24.75 -7.23
N SER A 78 0.10 -24.59 -8.15
CA SER A 78 0.31 -24.78 -9.59
C SER A 78 0.60 -23.47 -10.33
N MET A 79 0.55 -22.33 -9.63
CA MET A 79 0.78 -21.02 -10.25
C MET A 79 2.26 -20.77 -10.47
N ALA A 80 2.60 -20.26 -11.66
CA ALA A 80 3.97 -19.84 -12.01
C ALA A 80 4.28 -18.42 -11.53
N ALA A 81 3.26 -17.58 -11.40
CA ALA A 81 3.35 -16.24 -10.81
C ALA A 81 1.97 -15.77 -10.34
N MET A 82 1.95 -14.87 -9.36
CA MET A 82 0.72 -14.34 -8.79
C MET A 82 0.84 -12.84 -8.47
N LYS A 83 -0.32 -12.16 -8.51
CA LYS A 83 -0.51 -10.83 -7.95
C LYS A 83 -1.85 -10.76 -7.25
N SER A 84 -1.87 -10.22 -6.03
CA SER A 84 -3.09 -10.02 -5.26
C SER A 84 -3.45 -8.54 -5.17
N VAL A 85 -4.73 -8.29 -5.03
CA VAL A 85 -5.29 -6.97 -4.75
C VAL A 85 -6.45 -7.12 -3.76
N ALA A 86 -6.47 -6.29 -2.74
CA ALA A 86 -7.66 -6.11 -1.92
C ALA A 86 -8.57 -5.10 -2.60
N PHE A 87 -9.84 -5.44 -2.74
CA PHE A 87 -10.79 -4.59 -3.42
C PHE A 87 -12.17 -4.80 -2.81
N LYS A 88 -12.73 -3.73 -2.27
CA LYS A 88 -13.97 -3.77 -1.48
C LYS A 88 -13.79 -4.78 -0.33
N ASP A 89 -14.77 -5.61 -0.08
CA ASP A 89 -14.80 -6.63 0.97
C ASP A 89 -14.08 -7.94 0.61
N ARG A 90 -13.26 -7.96 -0.45
CA ARG A 90 -12.65 -9.19 -0.98
C ARG A 90 -11.15 -9.05 -1.26
N LEU A 91 -10.45 -10.15 -1.04
CA LEU A 91 -9.10 -10.37 -1.57
C LEU A 91 -9.22 -11.12 -2.89
N PHE A 92 -8.59 -10.59 -3.94
CA PHE A 92 -8.46 -11.23 -5.24
C PHE A 92 -7.02 -11.67 -5.46
N VAL A 93 -6.84 -12.88 -5.99
CA VAL A 93 -5.56 -13.41 -6.44
C VAL A 93 -5.66 -13.73 -7.93
N PHE A 94 -4.85 -13.06 -8.71
CA PHE A 94 -4.64 -13.33 -10.12
C PHE A 94 -3.39 -14.18 -10.25
N GLY A 95 -3.53 -15.40 -10.70
CA GLY A 95 -2.44 -16.37 -10.82
C GLY A 95 -2.34 -16.92 -12.24
N THR A 96 -1.12 -17.06 -12.75
CA THR A 96 -0.88 -17.61 -14.08
C THR A 96 -0.21 -18.98 -14.04
N ASP A 97 -0.63 -19.89 -14.91
CA ASP A 97 0.03 -21.15 -15.22
C ASP A 97 0.98 -21.06 -16.43
N ARG A 98 1.31 -19.84 -16.89
CA ARG A 98 2.03 -19.47 -18.11
C ARG A 98 1.23 -19.58 -19.41
N SER A 99 0.02 -20.08 -19.36
CA SER A 99 -0.89 -20.14 -20.51
C SER A 99 -2.01 -19.12 -20.37
N ASN A 100 -2.59 -19.06 -19.19
CA ASN A 100 -3.72 -18.19 -18.85
C ASN A 100 -3.56 -17.62 -17.43
N THR A 101 -4.30 -16.57 -17.14
CA THR A 101 -4.47 -16.05 -15.78
C THR A 101 -5.84 -16.47 -15.25
N SER A 102 -5.85 -17.19 -14.13
CA SER A 102 -7.04 -17.51 -13.34
C SER A 102 -7.22 -16.48 -12.23
N VAL A 103 -8.46 -16.25 -11.81
CA VAL A 103 -8.80 -15.30 -10.74
C VAL A 103 -9.50 -16.04 -9.61
N TYR A 104 -8.97 -15.89 -8.41
CA TYR A 104 -9.55 -16.44 -7.19
C TYR A 104 -9.93 -15.31 -6.26
N SER A 105 -11.00 -15.49 -5.50
CA SER A 105 -11.37 -14.49 -4.49
C SER A 105 -11.85 -15.12 -3.20
N VAL A 106 -11.67 -14.39 -2.10
CA VAL A 106 -12.14 -14.73 -0.76
C VAL A 106 -12.66 -13.48 -0.07
N SER A 107 -13.65 -13.64 0.82
CA SER A 107 -14.11 -12.52 1.67
C SER A 107 -13.04 -12.17 2.70
N LEU A 108 -12.81 -10.87 2.93
CA LEU A 108 -11.90 -10.38 3.96
C LEU A 108 -12.40 -10.69 5.38
N ASP A 109 -13.72 -10.73 5.59
CA ASP A 109 -14.35 -11.02 6.89
C ASP A 109 -14.37 -12.51 7.22
N ALA A 110 -14.39 -13.38 6.19
CA ALA A 110 -14.44 -14.82 6.34
C ALA A 110 -13.38 -15.50 5.43
N PRO A 111 -12.09 -15.30 5.71
CA PRO A 111 -11.02 -15.93 4.94
C PRO A 111 -11.04 -17.45 5.16
N GLY A 112 -10.89 -18.22 4.11
CA GLY A 112 -10.82 -19.69 4.18
C GLY A 112 -11.57 -20.42 3.08
N THR A 113 -12.59 -19.80 2.48
CA THR A 113 -13.31 -20.40 1.34
C THR A 113 -13.05 -19.60 0.08
N TRP A 114 -12.12 -20.07 -0.73
CA TRP A 114 -11.76 -19.46 -2.00
C TRP A 114 -12.73 -19.87 -3.09
N THR A 115 -13.10 -18.91 -3.93
CA THR A 115 -13.91 -19.11 -5.13
C THR A 115 -13.07 -18.78 -6.35
N GLU A 116 -12.97 -19.72 -7.27
CA GLU A 116 -12.47 -19.42 -8.61
C GLU A 116 -13.55 -18.66 -9.38
N LEU A 117 -13.19 -17.52 -9.93
CA LEU A 117 -14.11 -16.69 -10.70
C LEU A 117 -14.02 -17.11 -12.18
N SER A 118 -15.13 -17.55 -12.72
CA SER A 118 -15.28 -17.62 -14.18
C SER A 118 -15.48 -16.18 -14.64
N THR A 119 -14.50 -15.59 -15.33
CA THR A 119 -14.69 -14.30 -15.97
C THR A 119 -15.92 -14.39 -16.88
N ASP A 120 -17.03 -13.84 -16.42
CA ASP A 120 -18.31 -13.91 -17.13
C ASP A 120 -18.17 -13.17 -18.46
N ASN A 121 -18.63 -13.81 -19.52
CA ASN A 121 -18.54 -13.53 -20.94
C ASN A 121 -17.48 -14.35 -21.69
N GLY A 122 -16.86 -15.37 -21.07
CA GLY A 122 -15.90 -16.27 -21.74
C GLY A 122 -14.57 -15.59 -22.11
N ALA A 123 -14.25 -14.45 -21.50
CA ALA A 123 -12.96 -13.82 -21.66
C ALA A 123 -11.91 -14.57 -20.83
N THR A 124 -11.12 -15.41 -21.47
CA THR A 124 -9.91 -15.97 -20.88
C THR A 124 -8.87 -14.87 -20.81
N PHE A 125 -8.36 -14.60 -19.63
CA PHE A 125 -7.22 -13.70 -19.47
C PHE A 125 -5.96 -14.39 -20.00
N ASP A 126 -5.13 -13.66 -20.76
CA ASP A 126 -3.83 -14.17 -21.18
C ASP A 126 -2.88 -14.39 -20.00
N ALA A 127 -1.74 -15.03 -20.25
CA ALA A 127 -0.78 -15.38 -19.23
C ALA A 127 -0.16 -14.18 -18.48
N ASN A 128 -0.23 -12.97 -19.03
CA ASN A 128 0.39 -11.77 -18.48
C ASN A 128 -0.60 -10.85 -17.76
N ALA A 129 -1.90 -11.13 -17.86
CA ALA A 129 -2.93 -10.26 -17.26
C ALA A 129 -2.76 -10.08 -15.74
N TYR A 130 -2.27 -11.11 -15.03
CA TYR A 130 -2.01 -11.03 -13.59
C TYR A 130 -1.06 -9.88 -13.22
N ALA A 131 -0.01 -9.64 -14.04
CA ALA A 131 1.01 -8.65 -13.75
C ALA A 131 0.49 -7.20 -13.86
N SER A 132 -0.60 -7.02 -14.61
CA SER A 132 -1.19 -5.70 -14.90
C SER A 132 -2.34 -5.32 -13.97
N VAL A 133 -2.76 -6.20 -13.03
CA VAL A 133 -3.90 -5.86 -12.19
C VAL A 133 -3.57 -4.74 -11.20
N VAL A 134 -4.46 -3.75 -11.15
CA VAL A 134 -4.45 -2.66 -10.15
C VAL A 134 -5.88 -2.37 -9.70
N ALA A 135 -6.03 -1.99 -8.43
CA ALA A 135 -7.30 -1.56 -7.86
C ALA A 135 -7.28 -0.04 -7.66
N LYS A 136 -8.36 0.64 -8.06
CA LYS A 136 -8.52 2.05 -7.77
C LYS A 136 -9.97 2.48 -7.71
N GLY A 137 -10.31 3.15 -6.62
CA GLY A 137 -11.68 3.60 -6.38
C GLY A 137 -12.64 2.42 -6.35
N ASP A 138 -13.65 2.45 -7.19
CA ASP A 138 -14.68 1.42 -7.32
C ASP A 138 -14.37 0.35 -8.39
N SER A 139 -13.15 0.34 -8.93
CA SER A 139 -12.80 -0.45 -10.10
C SER A 139 -11.48 -1.20 -9.97
N LEU A 140 -11.45 -2.39 -10.55
CA LEU A 140 -10.24 -3.13 -10.91
C LEU A 140 -9.92 -2.89 -12.39
N TYR A 141 -8.64 -2.78 -12.69
CA TYR A 141 -8.14 -2.66 -14.06
C TYR A 141 -7.08 -3.72 -14.32
N THR A 142 -7.02 -4.22 -15.54
CA THR A 142 -5.94 -5.09 -16.05
C THR A 142 -5.77 -4.90 -17.54
N ILE A 143 -4.69 -5.48 -18.09
CA ILE A 143 -4.49 -5.60 -19.54
C ILE A 143 -4.45 -7.09 -19.89
N SER A 144 -5.25 -7.49 -20.85
CA SER A 144 -5.29 -8.86 -21.40
C SER A 144 -5.55 -8.82 -22.89
N GLY A 145 -4.79 -9.62 -23.67
CA GLY A 145 -4.91 -9.65 -25.13
C GLY A 145 -4.63 -8.28 -25.79
N GLY A 146 -3.77 -7.46 -25.17
CA GLY A 146 -3.47 -6.10 -25.64
C GLY A 146 -4.64 -5.11 -25.44
N ARG A 147 -5.64 -5.46 -24.65
CA ARG A 147 -6.79 -4.60 -24.32
C ARG A 147 -6.82 -4.29 -22.82
N MET A 148 -7.06 -3.05 -22.51
CA MET A 148 -7.35 -2.66 -21.14
C MET A 148 -8.77 -3.07 -20.78
N MET A 149 -8.92 -3.71 -19.62
CA MET A 149 -10.17 -4.23 -19.10
C MET A 149 -10.46 -3.58 -17.75
N ARG A 150 -11.74 -3.38 -17.44
CA ARG A 150 -12.22 -2.85 -16.16
C ARG A 150 -13.32 -3.72 -15.60
N SER A 151 -13.30 -3.88 -14.27
CA SER A 151 -14.36 -4.55 -13.52
C SER A 151 -14.72 -3.78 -12.28
N TYR A 152 -15.99 -3.81 -11.88
CA TYR A 152 -16.50 -3.24 -10.63
C TYR A 152 -16.66 -4.26 -9.51
N ASP A 153 -16.51 -5.54 -9.81
CA ASP A 153 -16.78 -6.66 -8.91
C ASP A 153 -15.75 -7.80 -8.98
N GLY A 154 -14.76 -7.69 -9.89
CA GLY A 154 -13.74 -8.70 -10.13
C GLY A 154 -14.20 -9.90 -10.96
N ASN A 155 -15.50 -10.04 -11.24
CA ASN A 155 -16.09 -11.13 -12.01
C ASN A 155 -16.50 -10.69 -13.42
N ASN A 156 -17.18 -9.55 -13.52
CA ASN A 156 -17.66 -8.99 -14.78
C ASN A 156 -16.64 -7.98 -15.32
N TRP A 157 -16.03 -8.30 -16.46
CA TRP A 157 -14.99 -7.49 -17.08
C TRP A 157 -15.46 -6.90 -18.40
N THR A 158 -15.25 -5.61 -18.60
CA THR A 158 -15.57 -4.87 -19.81
C THR A 158 -14.33 -4.22 -20.39
N SER A 159 -14.29 -4.07 -21.71
CA SER A 159 -13.21 -3.33 -22.36
C SER A 159 -13.25 -1.87 -21.91
N TYR A 160 -12.09 -1.34 -21.58
CA TYR A 160 -11.88 0.07 -21.23
C TYR A 160 -11.17 0.74 -22.41
N ASP A 161 -11.86 1.68 -23.05
CA ASP A 161 -11.34 2.32 -24.25
C ASP A 161 -10.13 3.21 -23.92
N ILE A 162 -9.06 3.02 -24.68
CA ILE A 162 -7.85 3.84 -24.63
C ILE A 162 -7.92 4.81 -25.80
N GLN A 163 -7.74 6.10 -25.51
CA GLN A 163 -7.65 7.14 -26.52
C GLN A 163 -6.20 7.59 -26.71
N GLY A 164 -5.84 7.93 -27.95
CA GLY A 164 -4.49 8.37 -28.30
C GLY A 164 -3.62 7.24 -28.86
N ASN A 165 -2.38 7.59 -29.17
CA ASN A 165 -1.43 6.67 -29.83
C ASN A 165 -0.48 5.95 -28.87
N THR A 166 -0.60 6.22 -27.56
CA THR A 166 0.30 5.71 -26.53
C THR A 166 -0.49 4.80 -25.60
N ALA A 167 -0.63 3.53 -25.98
CA ALA A 167 -1.35 2.54 -25.18
C ALA A 167 -0.37 1.82 -24.24
N PRO A 168 -0.68 1.62 -22.96
CA PRO A 168 0.11 0.76 -22.09
C PRO A 168 -0.05 -0.70 -22.51
N ILE A 169 1.03 -1.46 -22.42
CA ILE A 169 1.02 -2.93 -22.55
C ILE A 169 0.99 -3.61 -21.18
N LYS A 170 1.31 -2.87 -20.11
CA LYS A 170 1.28 -3.32 -18.71
C LYS A 170 0.88 -2.13 -17.81
N LEU A 171 -0.05 -2.35 -16.87
CA LEU A 171 -0.30 -1.41 -15.79
C LEU A 171 0.66 -1.69 -14.64
N ILE A 172 1.23 -0.63 -14.06
CA ILE A 172 2.24 -0.73 -13.00
C ILE A 172 1.83 -0.09 -11.68
N ALA A 173 0.98 0.94 -11.72
CA ALA A 173 0.53 1.64 -10.52
C ALA A 173 -0.82 2.32 -10.75
N ALA A 174 -1.49 2.62 -9.63
CA ALA A 174 -2.69 3.43 -9.58
C ALA A 174 -2.53 4.47 -8.47
N GLY A 175 -2.42 5.74 -8.85
CA GLY A 175 -2.42 6.86 -7.93
C GLY A 175 -3.83 7.38 -7.67
N ARG A 176 -3.94 8.51 -6.98
CA ARG A 176 -5.23 9.12 -6.64
C ARG A 176 -5.99 9.61 -7.87
N SER A 177 -5.29 10.16 -8.87
CA SER A 177 -5.92 10.73 -10.08
C SER A 177 -5.56 10.01 -11.37
N ARG A 178 -4.52 9.16 -11.38
CA ARG A 178 -3.96 8.58 -12.60
C ARG A 178 -3.72 7.08 -12.47
N LEU A 179 -3.86 6.40 -13.61
CA LEU A 179 -3.28 5.09 -13.85
C LEU A 179 -1.92 5.26 -14.52
N TYR A 180 -0.99 4.38 -14.19
CA TYR A 180 0.35 4.33 -14.77
C TYR A 180 0.59 2.98 -15.41
N GLY A 181 1.28 3.00 -16.54
CA GLY A 181 1.62 1.80 -17.29
C GLY A 181 2.96 1.94 -17.99
N ILE A 182 3.37 0.86 -18.62
CA ILE A 182 4.52 0.83 -19.52
C ILE A 182 3.99 0.57 -20.93
N ASP A 183 4.46 1.33 -21.92
CA ASP A 183 4.10 1.16 -23.33
C ASP A 183 5.01 0.14 -24.02
N ALA A 184 4.76 -0.12 -25.31
CA ALA A 184 5.55 -1.05 -26.10
C ALA A 184 7.02 -0.62 -26.33
N SER A 185 7.34 0.64 -26.05
CA SER A 185 8.71 1.18 -26.11
C SER A 185 9.44 1.11 -24.77
N GLY A 186 8.79 0.59 -23.73
CA GLY A 186 9.32 0.53 -22.36
C GLY A 186 9.22 1.84 -21.59
N GLN A 187 8.50 2.86 -22.11
CA GLN A 187 8.35 4.15 -21.47
C GLN A 187 7.20 4.13 -20.47
N ILE A 188 7.33 4.88 -19.36
CA ILE A 188 6.22 5.09 -18.45
C ILE A 188 5.19 6.01 -19.12
N VAL A 189 3.94 5.58 -19.11
CA VAL A 189 2.79 6.31 -19.60
C VAL A 189 1.73 6.44 -18.52
N SER A 190 0.95 7.51 -18.56
CA SER A 190 -0.12 7.70 -17.59
C SER A 190 -1.37 8.31 -18.22
N SER A 191 -2.52 8.03 -17.58
CA SER A 191 -3.82 8.56 -17.96
C SER A 191 -4.64 8.91 -16.72
N GLU A 192 -5.34 10.05 -16.78
CA GLU A 192 -6.33 10.41 -15.75
C GLU A 192 -7.53 9.46 -15.81
N TYR A 193 -8.14 9.18 -14.66
CA TYR A 193 -9.35 8.33 -14.61
C TYR A 193 -10.54 8.89 -15.37
N SER A 194 -10.62 10.22 -15.48
CA SER A 194 -11.70 10.92 -16.19
C SER A 194 -11.50 11.04 -17.69
N ASN A 195 -10.29 10.76 -18.14
CA ASN A 195 -9.89 10.98 -19.53
C ASN A 195 -9.09 9.75 -20.00
N HIS A 196 -9.53 9.06 -20.99
CA HIS A 196 -8.93 7.81 -21.46
C HIS A 196 -7.68 8.02 -22.33
N ALA A 197 -7.15 9.26 -22.40
CA ALA A 197 -5.95 9.57 -23.16
C ALA A 197 -4.68 9.27 -22.36
N TRP A 198 -3.76 8.54 -22.96
CA TRP A 198 -2.48 8.20 -22.36
C TRP A 198 -1.36 9.08 -22.93
N THR A 199 -0.46 9.50 -22.06
CA THR A 199 0.69 10.34 -22.41
C THR A 199 1.95 9.77 -21.78
N VAL A 200 3.09 9.96 -22.47
CA VAL A 200 4.40 9.59 -21.92
C VAL A 200 4.76 10.51 -20.77
N ASP A 201 5.20 9.93 -19.68
CA ASP A 201 5.75 10.66 -18.53
C ASP A 201 7.25 10.90 -18.72
N ALA A 202 7.72 12.07 -18.27
CA ALA A 202 9.14 12.35 -18.23
C ALA A 202 9.83 11.53 -17.11
N ILE A 203 11.05 11.10 -17.35
CA ILE A 203 11.91 10.37 -16.40
C ILE A 203 13.28 11.07 -16.28
N SER A 204 13.94 10.93 -15.13
CA SER A 204 15.24 11.58 -14.86
C SER A 204 16.44 10.87 -15.47
N GLU A 205 16.32 9.57 -15.76
CA GLU A 205 17.37 8.72 -16.27
C GLU A 205 16.96 8.03 -17.58
N ASP A 206 17.83 7.17 -18.11
CA ASP A 206 17.55 6.39 -19.31
C ASP A 206 16.45 5.34 -19.08
N VAL A 207 15.64 5.08 -20.10
CA VAL A 207 14.54 4.09 -20.09
C VAL A 207 15.05 2.69 -19.68
N SER A 208 16.31 2.34 -19.99
CA SER A 208 16.90 1.06 -19.59
C SER A 208 17.07 0.87 -18.08
N MET A 209 16.92 1.95 -17.29
CA MET A 209 16.90 1.90 -15.82
C MET A 209 15.50 1.68 -15.23
N LEU A 210 14.48 1.59 -16.06
CA LEU A 210 13.12 1.27 -15.58
C LEU A 210 13.00 -0.23 -15.28
N PRO A 211 12.25 -0.60 -14.21
CA PRO A 211 11.94 -2.00 -13.97
C PRO A 211 10.94 -2.50 -15.01
N ASP A 212 11.09 -3.75 -15.44
CA ASP A 212 10.19 -4.43 -16.37
C ASP A 212 9.56 -5.71 -15.78
N GLU A 213 10.09 -6.21 -14.66
CA GLU A 213 9.62 -7.39 -13.93
C GLU A 213 9.29 -7.08 -12.47
N ASN A 214 8.33 -7.80 -11.89
CA ASN A 214 7.99 -7.78 -10.47
C ASN A 214 7.69 -6.36 -9.92
N ILE A 215 7.02 -5.52 -10.71
CA ILE A 215 6.77 -4.13 -10.34
C ILE A 215 5.68 -4.06 -9.27
N GLY A 216 6.08 -3.59 -8.08
CA GLY A 216 5.20 -3.16 -7.00
C GLY A 216 5.09 -1.63 -6.95
N TYR A 217 4.07 -1.13 -6.25
CA TYR A 217 3.93 0.31 -6.04
C TYR A 217 3.37 0.65 -4.66
N GLY A 218 3.70 1.84 -4.19
CA GLY A 218 3.10 2.49 -3.03
C GLY A 218 2.72 3.93 -3.37
N SER A 219 1.70 4.45 -2.69
CA SER A 219 1.27 5.83 -2.83
C SER A 219 0.98 6.42 -1.46
N PHE A 220 1.49 7.63 -1.21
CA PHE A 220 1.30 8.37 0.03
C PHE A 220 0.78 9.78 -0.27
N ALA A 221 -0.26 10.19 0.48
CA ALA A 221 -0.65 11.60 0.50
C ALA A 221 0.49 12.43 1.12
N LEU A 222 0.79 13.59 0.54
CA LEU A 222 1.77 14.48 1.15
C LEU A 222 1.12 15.21 2.32
N THR A 223 1.74 15.12 3.51
CA THR A 223 1.21 15.69 4.76
C THR A 223 1.10 17.21 4.76
N THR A 224 1.81 17.88 3.86
CA THR A 224 1.82 19.34 3.74
C THR A 224 0.76 19.87 2.78
N ASP A 225 0.22 19.02 1.92
CA ASP A 225 -0.70 19.40 0.87
C ASP A 225 -1.59 18.19 0.49
N ASP A 226 -2.87 18.25 0.79
CA ASP A 226 -3.87 17.23 0.47
C ASP A 226 -4.21 17.17 -1.03
N THR A 227 -3.65 18.10 -1.83
CA THR A 227 -3.77 18.12 -3.29
C THR A 227 -2.65 17.37 -4.00
N SER A 228 -1.71 16.77 -3.28
CA SER A 228 -0.56 16.09 -3.85
C SER A 228 -0.36 14.69 -3.25
N GLU A 229 0.20 13.78 -4.04
CA GLU A 229 0.65 12.47 -3.58
C GLU A 229 2.06 12.19 -4.08
N ARG A 230 2.74 11.29 -3.39
CA ARG A 230 3.98 10.67 -3.87
C ARG A 230 3.67 9.23 -4.27
N ILE A 231 4.06 8.87 -5.49
CA ILE A 231 3.96 7.52 -6.02
C ILE A 231 5.35 6.95 -6.15
N ILE A 232 5.55 5.75 -5.64
CA ILE A 232 6.82 5.03 -5.72
C ILE A 232 6.55 3.71 -6.44
N ILE A 233 7.42 3.33 -7.37
CA ILE A 233 7.46 2.00 -7.97
C ILE A 233 8.81 1.37 -7.67
N ALA A 234 8.82 0.05 -7.45
CA ALA A 234 10.03 -0.73 -7.37
C ALA A 234 9.85 -2.07 -8.10
N GLY A 235 10.90 -2.54 -8.72
CA GLY A 235 10.88 -3.80 -9.45
C GLY A 235 12.26 -4.16 -10.00
N ASN A 236 12.34 -5.28 -10.69
CA ASN A 236 13.58 -5.75 -11.29
C ASN A 236 13.64 -5.40 -12.78
N ARG A 237 14.84 -5.25 -13.30
CA ARG A 237 15.08 -5.32 -14.75
C ARG A 237 15.19 -6.80 -15.15
N SER A 238 14.88 -7.14 -16.40
CA SER A 238 14.94 -8.53 -16.86
C SER A 238 16.29 -9.18 -16.59
N LEU A 239 16.28 -10.32 -15.90
CA LEU A 239 17.51 -11.05 -15.53
C LEU A 239 18.31 -11.48 -16.75
N SER A 240 17.66 -11.79 -17.86
CA SER A 240 18.32 -12.22 -19.09
C SER A 240 19.29 -11.19 -19.67
N SER A 241 19.03 -9.91 -19.43
CA SER A 241 19.81 -8.78 -19.94
C SER A 241 20.62 -8.05 -18.87
N ASN A 242 20.33 -8.28 -17.58
CA ASN A 242 20.88 -7.52 -16.45
C ASN A 242 21.34 -8.46 -15.32
N GLN A 243 22.20 -9.43 -15.64
CA GLN A 243 22.68 -10.43 -14.68
C GLN A 243 23.60 -9.86 -13.59
N GLU A 244 24.18 -8.70 -13.83
CA GLU A 244 25.08 -8.04 -12.87
C GLU A 244 24.34 -7.20 -11.83
N ASP A 245 23.03 -7.02 -11.99
CA ASP A 245 22.25 -6.25 -11.01
C ASP A 245 22.18 -6.98 -9.67
N SER A 246 22.50 -6.26 -8.60
CA SER A 246 22.31 -6.74 -7.21
C SER A 246 21.14 -6.08 -6.50
N VAL A 247 20.56 -5.03 -7.09
CA VAL A 247 19.51 -4.19 -6.50
C VAL A 247 18.31 -4.05 -7.42
N ALA A 248 17.15 -3.88 -6.83
CA ALA A 248 15.93 -3.52 -7.55
C ALA A 248 15.97 -2.05 -7.98
N MET A 249 15.25 -1.71 -9.04
CA MET A 249 15.13 -0.33 -9.54
C MET A 249 13.98 0.36 -8.82
N VAL A 250 14.27 1.47 -8.15
CA VAL A 250 13.27 2.26 -7.41
C VAL A 250 13.11 3.63 -8.05
N TRP A 251 11.85 4.02 -8.29
CA TRP A 251 11.50 5.30 -8.89
C TRP A 251 10.37 5.97 -8.11
N SER A 252 10.43 7.27 -7.99
CA SER A 252 9.46 8.08 -7.25
C SER A 252 8.99 9.26 -8.09
N LYS A 253 7.72 9.62 -7.93
CA LYS A 253 7.11 10.78 -8.57
C LYS A 253 6.20 11.50 -7.61
N ILE A 254 6.19 12.84 -7.65
CA ILE A 254 5.15 13.65 -7.05
C ILE A 254 4.08 13.93 -8.11
N GLU A 255 2.83 13.72 -7.80
CA GLU A 255 1.69 14.07 -8.64
C GLU A 255 0.84 15.11 -7.91
N GLU A 256 0.61 16.23 -8.57
CA GLU A 256 -0.24 17.31 -8.07
C GLU A 256 -1.58 17.31 -8.79
N TYR A 257 -2.67 17.56 -8.07
CA TYR A 257 -4.04 17.51 -8.58
C TYR A 257 -4.62 18.88 -8.90
N SER A 258 -3.85 19.96 -8.72
CA SER A 258 -4.33 21.29 -9.04
C SER A 258 -4.43 21.49 -10.57
N THR A 259 -5.40 22.31 -11.00
CA THR A 259 -5.65 22.57 -12.43
C THR A 259 -4.51 23.30 -13.17
N ASN A 260 -3.53 23.82 -12.43
CA ASN A 260 -2.37 24.54 -12.96
C ASN A 260 -1.04 23.85 -12.60
N SER A 261 -1.08 22.60 -12.14
CA SER A 261 0.13 21.89 -11.75
C SER A 261 1.00 21.55 -12.95
N GLU A 262 2.31 21.73 -12.79
CA GLU A 262 3.29 21.18 -13.71
C GLU A 262 3.40 19.68 -13.49
N ARG A 263 3.58 18.92 -14.56
CA ARG A 263 3.82 17.48 -14.46
C ARG A 263 5.28 17.24 -14.07
N HIS A 264 5.49 16.64 -12.90
CA HIS A 264 6.81 16.25 -12.44
C HIS A 264 7.31 14.98 -13.14
N SER A 265 8.62 14.88 -13.29
CA SER A 265 9.28 13.68 -13.81
C SER A 265 9.33 12.58 -12.76
N TRP A 266 9.39 11.34 -13.21
CA TRP A 266 9.83 10.24 -12.39
C TRP A 266 11.32 10.40 -12.09
N MET A 267 11.68 10.30 -10.81
CA MET A 267 13.04 10.41 -10.31
C MET A 267 13.56 9.03 -9.91
N PHE A 268 14.75 8.70 -10.38
CA PHE A 268 15.43 7.48 -9.99
C PHE A 268 15.99 7.62 -8.56
N CYS A 269 15.75 6.62 -7.69
CA CYS A 269 16.04 6.67 -6.26
C CYS A 269 17.25 5.80 -5.84
N ASN A 270 17.81 5.01 -6.74
CA ASN A 270 18.97 4.18 -6.43
C ASN A 270 20.25 5.00 -6.53
N GLU A 271 20.59 5.69 -5.45
CA GLU A 271 21.86 6.36 -5.32
C GLU A 271 22.92 5.41 -4.72
N ASP A 272 24.20 5.80 -4.79
CA ASP A 272 25.31 5.04 -4.22
C ASP A 272 25.37 5.23 -2.69
N ASN A 273 24.29 4.86 -1.99
CA ASN A 273 24.15 5.04 -0.54
C ASN A 273 24.38 3.76 0.27
N GLY A 274 24.52 2.60 -0.38
CA GLY A 274 24.77 1.31 0.27
C GLY A 274 23.53 0.66 0.93
N TYR A 275 22.36 1.32 0.87
CA TYR A 275 21.10 0.86 1.49
C TYR A 275 19.99 0.67 0.46
N ASN A 276 20.35 0.22 -0.74
CA ASN A 276 19.38 -0.04 -1.80
C ASN A 276 18.59 -1.31 -1.54
N LEU A 277 17.35 -1.36 -2.04
CA LEU A 277 16.54 -2.57 -2.03
C LEU A 277 17.24 -3.69 -2.81
N PRO A 278 17.52 -4.86 -2.21
CA PRO A 278 18.17 -5.94 -2.93
C PRO A 278 17.28 -6.47 -4.06
N ARG A 279 17.90 -6.96 -5.12
CA ARG A 279 17.21 -7.67 -6.18
C ARG A 279 16.76 -9.03 -5.67
N LEU A 280 15.45 -9.29 -5.68
CA LEU A 280 14.84 -10.51 -5.16
C LEU A 280 13.95 -11.15 -6.23
N ALA A 281 13.96 -12.48 -6.31
CA ALA A 281 13.00 -13.22 -7.13
C ALA A 281 11.58 -12.93 -6.69
N ASN A 282 10.67 -12.72 -7.63
CA ASN A 282 9.26 -12.40 -7.36
C ASN A 282 9.06 -11.24 -6.37
N LEU A 283 9.95 -10.26 -6.35
CA LEU A 283 9.86 -9.07 -5.51
C LEU A 283 8.44 -8.50 -5.46
N LYS A 284 7.93 -8.25 -4.26
CA LYS A 284 6.70 -7.49 -4.00
C LYS A 284 7.05 -6.28 -3.14
N MET A 285 6.53 -5.12 -3.50
CA MET A 285 6.66 -3.89 -2.75
C MET A 285 5.31 -3.18 -2.71
N LEU A 286 4.96 -2.62 -1.56
CA LEU A 286 3.72 -1.88 -1.35
C LEU A 286 3.86 -0.87 -0.21
N ALA A 287 2.92 0.08 -0.12
CA ALA A 287 2.77 0.96 1.02
C ALA A 287 2.04 0.25 2.16
N TYR A 288 2.54 0.39 3.39
CA TYR A 288 1.94 -0.17 4.59
C TYR A 288 2.00 0.83 5.75
N GLY A 289 0.87 1.41 6.10
CA GLY A 289 0.84 2.57 6.99
C GLY A 289 1.57 3.76 6.37
N ASP A 290 2.61 4.21 7.04
CA ASP A 290 3.45 5.34 6.65
C ASP A 290 4.80 4.96 6.02
N VAL A 291 5.04 3.67 5.77
CA VAL A 291 6.28 3.13 5.20
C VAL A 291 6.04 2.34 3.92
N LEU A 292 7.10 2.10 3.17
CA LEU A 292 7.13 1.05 2.14
C LEU A 292 7.67 -0.22 2.75
N ILE A 293 7.06 -1.35 2.42
CA ILE A 293 7.59 -2.67 2.74
C ILE A 293 7.82 -3.48 1.46
N ALA A 294 8.87 -4.26 1.46
CA ALA A 294 9.19 -5.16 0.36
C ALA A 294 9.60 -6.55 0.88
N LEU A 295 9.26 -7.57 0.11
CA LEU A 295 9.58 -8.97 0.39
C LEU A 295 9.84 -9.69 -0.94
N GLY A 296 10.67 -10.73 -0.92
CA GLY A 296 10.91 -11.54 -2.12
C GLY A 296 11.51 -12.90 -1.80
N GLY A 297 11.64 -13.69 -2.83
CA GLY A 297 12.34 -14.96 -2.81
C GLY A 297 13.86 -14.80 -2.76
N GLN A 298 14.59 -15.77 -3.30
CA GLN A 298 16.04 -15.78 -3.35
C GLN A 298 16.57 -14.56 -4.10
N GLY A 299 17.70 -14.03 -3.65
CA GLY A 299 18.45 -12.99 -4.39
C GLY A 299 18.77 -13.42 -5.82
N GLU A 300 18.60 -12.51 -6.76
CA GLU A 300 18.88 -12.71 -8.19
C GLU A 300 20.05 -11.85 -8.67
N GLY A 301 20.62 -12.21 -9.81
CA GLY A 301 21.80 -11.53 -10.35
C GLY A 301 23.00 -11.72 -9.43
N THR A 302 23.55 -10.64 -8.92
CA THR A 302 24.64 -10.66 -7.93
C THR A 302 24.17 -10.40 -6.50
N SER A 303 22.86 -10.33 -6.26
CA SER A 303 22.28 -10.22 -4.91
C SER A 303 22.47 -11.51 -4.11
N THR A 304 22.91 -11.38 -2.86
CA THR A 304 23.14 -12.50 -1.93
C THR A 304 22.03 -12.63 -0.88
N ALA A 305 20.91 -11.92 -1.05
CA ALA A 305 19.81 -11.95 -0.10
C ALA A 305 19.15 -13.34 -0.04
N GLU A 306 18.82 -13.80 1.15
CA GLU A 306 18.14 -15.07 1.37
C GLU A 306 16.63 -14.91 1.16
N ALA A 307 15.98 -15.98 0.65
CA ALA A 307 14.55 -15.98 0.39
C ALA A 307 13.75 -15.78 1.67
N PHE A 308 12.82 -14.84 1.66
CA PHE A 308 11.88 -14.57 2.77
C PHE A 308 12.55 -14.36 4.14
N SER A 309 13.81 -13.93 4.17
CA SER A 309 14.57 -13.76 5.41
C SER A 309 14.07 -12.61 6.27
N ALA A 310 13.66 -11.50 5.65
CA ALA A 310 13.18 -10.30 6.31
C ALA A 310 12.28 -9.47 5.39
N PHE A 311 11.44 -8.63 5.97
CA PHE A 311 10.87 -7.50 5.25
C PHE A 311 11.90 -6.38 5.15
N TYR A 312 12.08 -5.86 3.95
CA TYR A 312 12.82 -4.63 3.74
C TYR A 312 11.87 -3.46 3.89
N VAL A 313 12.24 -2.49 4.70
CA VAL A 313 11.42 -1.32 5.05
C VAL A 313 12.10 -0.04 4.59
N SER A 314 11.33 0.88 4.04
CA SER A 314 11.77 2.23 3.73
C SER A 314 10.84 3.25 4.40
N GLU A 315 11.41 4.09 5.27
CA GLU A 315 10.72 5.19 5.95
C GLU A 315 10.87 6.53 5.22
N ASP A 316 11.68 6.56 4.16
CA ASP A 316 12.07 7.76 3.42
C ASP A 316 11.63 7.75 1.95
N ASN A 317 10.52 7.04 1.67
CA ASN A 317 9.90 6.96 0.35
C ASN A 317 10.75 6.28 -0.72
N GLY A 318 11.49 5.25 -0.35
CA GLY A 318 12.23 4.39 -1.26
C GLY A 318 13.70 4.78 -1.46
N LEU A 319 14.22 5.79 -0.73
CA LEU A 319 15.61 6.20 -0.84
C LEU A 319 16.56 5.23 -0.13
N THR A 320 16.19 4.77 1.07
CA THR A 320 16.95 3.76 1.81
C THR A 320 16.06 2.61 2.27
N TRP A 321 16.63 1.42 2.35
CA TRP A 321 15.96 0.18 2.71
C TRP A 321 16.76 -0.60 3.75
N HIS A 322 16.10 -1.08 4.78
CA HIS A 322 16.69 -1.89 5.84
C HIS A 322 15.78 -3.06 6.17
N ASP A 323 16.33 -4.13 6.70
CA ASP A 323 15.58 -5.09 7.49
C ASP A 323 15.18 -4.42 8.82
N ASP A 324 13.93 -4.59 9.23
CA ASP A 324 13.40 -4.01 10.48
C ASP A 324 12.75 -5.11 11.32
N ASP A 325 13.26 -5.31 12.54
CA ASP A 325 12.80 -6.31 13.49
C ASP A 325 11.32 -6.17 13.88
N LYS A 326 10.70 -5.00 13.64
CA LYS A 326 9.26 -4.78 13.86
C LYS A 326 8.40 -5.51 12.84
N TYR A 327 8.94 -5.75 11.64
CA TYR A 327 8.25 -6.42 10.55
C TYR A 327 8.82 -7.82 10.35
N TYR A 328 8.33 -8.79 11.11
CA TYR A 328 8.80 -10.19 11.06
C TYR A 328 7.82 -11.09 10.35
N MET A 329 8.34 -12.18 9.82
CA MET A 329 7.56 -13.21 9.14
C MET A 329 6.67 -13.98 10.11
N PRO A 330 5.53 -14.56 9.65
CA PRO A 330 4.70 -15.41 10.48
C PRO A 330 5.51 -16.58 11.06
N GLU A 331 5.26 -16.94 12.32
CA GLU A 331 5.83 -18.15 12.90
C GLU A 331 5.36 -19.39 12.12
N GLY A 332 6.30 -20.21 11.68
CA GLY A 332 6.01 -21.35 10.81
C GLY A 332 5.72 -20.99 9.36
N PHE A 333 6.14 -19.81 8.92
CA PHE A 333 6.09 -19.46 7.50
C PHE A 333 6.90 -20.47 6.68
N ASP A 334 6.26 -21.04 5.68
CA ASP A 334 6.87 -21.97 4.74
C ASP A 334 6.25 -21.75 3.35
N ASN A 335 7.08 -21.65 2.32
CA ASN A 335 6.67 -21.58 0.93
C ASN A 335 7.20 -22.75 0.08
N ALA A 336 7.59 -23.85 0.72
CA ALA A 336 8.06 -25.10 0.08
C ALA A 336 9.15 -24.84 -0.99
N GLU A 337 10.15 -24.07 -0.64
CA GLU A 337 11.29 -23.69 -1.53
C GLU A 337 10.84 -23.00 -2.83
N SER A 338 9.66 -22.40 -2.85
CA SER A 338 9.13 -21.65 -3.99
C SER A 338 9.29 -20.14 -3.78
N ASP A 339 9.78 -19.44 -4.78
CA ASP A 339 9.78 -17.96 -4.79
C ASP A 339 8.42 -17.37 -5.19
N VAL A 340 7.46 -18.21 -5.61
CA VAL A 340 6.15 -17.74 -6.06
C VAL A 340 5.27 -17.40 -4.87
N PHE A 341 4.93 -16.14 -4.74
CA PHE A 341 4.01 -15.62 -3.73
C PHE A 341 3.39 -14.30 -4.20
N THR A 342 2.42 -13.82 -3.45
CA THR A 342 1.92 -12.45 -3.62
C THR A 342 1.59 -11.82 -2.27
N MET A 343 1.61 -10.50 -2.24
CA MET A 343 1.41 -9.69 -1.04
C MET A 343 0.51 -8.49 -1.36
N THR A 344 -0.40 -8.15 -0.46
CA THR A 344 -1.26 -6.95 -0.55
C THR A 344 -1.75 -6.53 0.82
N VAL A 345 -2.23 -5.29 0.92
CA VAL A 345 -2.86 -4.74 2.14
C VAL A 345 -4.33 -4.46 1.86
N ASP A 346 -5.19 -4.78 2.83
CA ASP A 346 -6.61 -4.46 2.77
C ASP A 346 -6.94 -3.11 3.44
N GLU A 347 -8.19 -2.67 3.33
CA GLU A 347 -8.67 -1.41 3.89
C GLU A 347 -8.62 -1.30 5.43
N ASN A 348 -8.48 -2.46 6.10
CA ASN A 348 -8.34 -2.56 7.56
C ASN A 348 -6.87 -2.67 7.98
N ASN A 349 -5.93 -2.36 7.08
CA ASN A 349 -4.48 -2.47 7.26
C ASN A 349 -3.99 -3.89 7.58
N TYR A 350 -4.73 -4.94 7.17
CA TYR A 350 -4.16 -6.28 7.21
C TYR A 350 -3.27 -6.53 6.00
N LEU A 351 -2.05 -6.94 6.29
CA LEU A 351 -1.11 -7.45 5.30
C LEU A 351 -1.43 -8.93 5.03
N TRP A 352 -1.64 -9.26 3.77
CA TRP A 352 -1.92 -10.60 3.29
C TRP A 352 -0.73 -11.13 2.51
N ILE A 353 -0.33 -12.38 2.80
CA ILE A 353 0.69 -13.11 2.04
C ILE A 353 0.06 -14.42 1.57
N VAL A 354 0.09 -14.65 0.26
CA VAL A 354 -0.40 -15.88 -0.37
C VAL A 354 0.79 -16.63 -0.93
N CYS A 355 1.06 -17.83 -0.40
CA CYS A 355 2.20 -18.65 -0.74
C CYS A 355 1.88 -19.58 -1.92
N GLY A 356 2.68 -19.53 -2.99
CA GLY A 356 2.55 -20.41 -4.13
C GLY A 356 3.11 -21.82 -3.88
N GLY A 357 4.14 -21.96 -3.03
CA GLY A 357 4.73 -23.28 -2.72
C GLY A 357 3.82 -24.20 -1.92
N THR A 358 3.10 -23.68 -0.94
CA THR A 358 2.22 -24.43 -0.04
C THR A 358 0.74 -24.17 -0.25
N GLY A 359 0.38 -23.11 -0.94
CA GLY A 359 -0.99 -22.63 -1.04
C GLY A 359 -1.49 -21.95 0.24
N THR A 360 -0.67 -21.81 1.27
CA THR A 360 -1.03 -21.21 2.56
C THR A 360 -1.25 -19.71 2.41
N VAL A 361 -2.21 -19.20 3.17
CA VAL A 361 -2.52 -17.77 3.21
C VAL A 361 -2.31 -17.27 4.64
N TRP A 362 -1.50 -16.23 4.77
CA TRP A 362 -1.24 -15.54 6.01
C TRP A 362 -1.89 -14.17 6.00
N ARG A 363 -2.36 -13.74 7.16
CA ARG A 363 -2.94 -12.42 7.39
C ARG A 363 -2.38 -11.86 8.68
N GLY A 364 -1.79 -10.68 8.63
CA GLY A 364 -1.22 -10.03 9.82
C GLY A 364 -1.45 -8.53 9.81
N ARG A 365 -1.36 -7.91 11.00
CA ARG A 365 -1.48 -6.45 11.13
C ARG A 365 -0.62 -5.97 12.28
N VAL A 366 0.14 -4.90 12.03
CA VAL A 366 0.80 -4.14 13.09
C VAL A 366 -0.26 -3.53 13.98
N ASN A 367 -0.14 -3.71 15.30
CA ASN A 367 -1.20 -3.36 16.26
C ASN A 367 -1.66 -1.91 16.13
N ARG A 368 -0.73 -0.95 16.06
CA ARG A 368 -1.06 0.48 15.95
C ARG A 368 -1.92 0.83 14.71
N LEU A 369 -1.78 0.09 13.61
CA LEU A 369 -2.55 0.33 12.38
C LEU A 369 -4.00 -0.16 12.48
N GLY A 370 -4.32 -0.89 13.54
CA GLY A 370 -5.68 -1.34 13.82
C GLY A 370 -6.36 -0.59 14.95
N TRP A 371 -5.70 0.37 15.56
CA TRP A 371 -6.30 1.17 16.62
C TRP A 371 -7.24 2.21 16.00
N GLU A 372 -8.45 2.30 16.55
CA GLU A 372 -9.39 3.35 16.16
C GLU A 372 -8.89 4.70 16.68
N GLU A 373 -8.72 5.65 15.78
CA GLU A 373 -8.57 7.05 16.15
C GLU A 373 -9.93 7.61 16.53
N ASN A 374 -10.28 7.50 17.81
CA ASN A 374 -11.48 8.12 18.38
C ASN A 374 -11.26 9.63 18.55
N GLN A 375 -11.12 10.36 17.46
CA GLN A 375 -11.29 11.80 17.46
C GLN A 375 -12.77 12.13 17.27
N THR A 376 -13.45 12.40 18.36
CA THR A 376 -14.77 13.01 18.26
C THR A 376 -14.58 14.48 17.88
N SER A 377 -14.84 14.84 16.65
CA SER A 377 -14.92 16.26 16.27
C SER A 377 -16.10 16.88 16.99
N PHE A 378 -15.81 17.88 17.81
CA PHE A 378 -16.85 18.67 18.46
C PHE A 378 -17.51 19.55 17.40
N THR A 379 -18.69 19.17 16.95
CA THR A 379 -19.58 20.07 16.21
C THR A 379 -20.29 20.95 17.23
N GLU A 380 -20.24 22.27 17.04
CA GLU A 380 -20.98 23.27 17.81
C GLU A 380 -22.49 23.08 17.71
#